data_05e367788fd91ab7dc7ff5896bad25ce
#
_entry.id   05e367788fd91ab7dc7ff5896bad25ce
#
_cell.length_a   1.000
_cell.length_b   1.000
_cell.length_c   1.000
_cell.angle_alpha   90.00
_cell.angle_beta   90.00
_cell.angle_gamma   90.00
#
_symmetry.space_group_name_H-M   'P 1'
#
loop_
_entity.id
_entity.type
_entity.pdbx_description
1 polymer ?
#
loop_
_entity_poly.entity_id
_entity_poly.type
_entity_poly.pdbx_seq_one_letter_code
_entity_poly.pdbx_strand_id
1 'polypeptide(L)'
;MRFSSLFRKGLLASVCAVASLSSASAASLKIGYSDWPGWVAWQVAIDKGWLKEAHVDADFQWFDYSASLDAFAAHKLDAVMATNGDTLVTGANGHKGEMILVTDYSDGNDMVVAQPGITSMKELKGKSVAVEEGLVDHLLLLKGLEKSGLTEKDVKLVNTKTNETPQVLASGQVAAIAAWQPNSGQALHAVPGSRPVFTSHEVPGLIYDTIAVDPQSLHDNHDQWQRLVGVWDHVVTYINDPKTQPDALRIMAARTGVTPEAYKRFLKGTHLLSLADGKGVFVKKEGLGSLYGSTEISDAFNVQQGVYKSPQNVSSYIDPSFTASVK
;
A
#
# COMPACT_ATOMS: atom_id res chain seq x y z
N MET A 1 78.52 12.50 55.10
CA MET A 1 77.74 12.41 56.34
C MET A 1 76.28 12.75 56.04
N ARG A 2 75.41 11.84 56.48
CA ARG A 2 73.93 11.89 56.64
C ARG A 2 73.05 11.76 55.41
N PHE A 3 72.44 10.59 55.37
CA PHE A 3 71.27 10.12 54.67
C PHE A 3 70.01 10.93 55.05
N SER A 4 69.10 11.16 54.11
CA SER A 4 67.70 11.23 54.41
C SER A 4 66.87 10.66 53.25
N SER A 5 66.16 9.59 53.57
CA SER A 5 65.20 8.86 52.73
C SER A 5 63.92 9.67 52.55
N LEU A 6 63.38 9.77 51.34
CA LEU A 6 62.01 10.26 51.07
C LEU A 6 61.18 9.17 50.45
N PHE A 7 60.17 8.75 51.23
CA PHE A 7 59.11 7.86 50.87
C PHE A 7 58.28 8.44 49.69
N ARG A 8 58.24 7.68 48.61
CA ARG A 8 57.23 7.91 47.55
C ARG A 8 56.01 7.08 47.86
N LYS A 9 54.90 7.75 48.25
CA LYS A 9 53.56 7.15 48.31
C LYS A 9 53.00 7.11 46.87
N GLY A 10 52.82 5.89 46.32
CA GLY A 10 52.13 5.67 45.06
C GLY A 10 50.64 5.81 45.27
N LEU A 11 50.02 6.73 44.59
CA LEU A 11 48.59 6.89 44.51
C LEU A 11 48.08 6.08 43.29
N LEU A 12 47.48 4.93 43.52
CA LEU A 12 46.75 4.19 42.50
C LEU A 12 45.43 4.91 42.23
N ALA A 13 45.32 5.60 41.11
CA ALA A 13 44.08 6.13 40.59
C ALA A 13 43.38 5.02 39.79
N SER A 14 42.36 4.38 40.40
CA SER A 14 41.42 3.50 39.67
C SER A 14 40.55 4.37 38.76
N VAL A 15 40.82 4.33 37.47
CA VAL A 15 39.93 4.88 36.44
C VAL A 15 38.81 3.89 36.22
N CYS A 16 37.64 4.12 36.84
CA CYS A 16 36.38 3.45 36.45
C CYS A 16 35.96 3.99 35.09
N ALA A 17 36.25 3.22 34.03
CA ALA A 17 35.67 3.45 32.72
C ALA A 17 34.18 3.09 32.80
N VAL A 18 33.33 4.09 32.99
CA VAL A 18 31.89 3.96 32.78
C VAL A 18 31.69 3.82 31.27
N ALA A 19 31.55 2.58 30.82
CA ALA A 19 31.06 2.32 29.46
C ALA A 19 29.63 2.85 29.38
N SER A 20 29.46 4.04 28.83
CA SER A 20 28.17 4.57 28.43
C SER A 20 27.68 3.64 27.30
N LEU A 21 26.80 2.71 27.64
CA LEU A 21 25.96 2.01 26.66
C LEU A 21 25.09 3.08 26.00
N SER A 22 25.59 3.69 24.94
CA SER A 22 24.76 4.44 24.03
C SER A 22 23.77 3.43 23.45
N SER A 23 22.55 3.42 23.99
CA SER A 23 21.43 2.77 23.31
C SER A 23 21.36 3.44 21.94
N ALA A 24 21.86 2.78 20.90
CA ALA A 24 21.60 3.21 19.55
C ALA A 24 20.07 3.23 19.42
N SER A 25 19.48 4.43 19.39
CA SER A 25 18.08 4.58 19.02
C SER A 25 17.98 3.96 17.64
N ALA A 26 17.19 2.90 17.50
CA ALA A 26 16.89 2.37 16.20
C ALA A 26 16.34 3.52 15.34
N ALA A 27 16.79 3.61 14.09
CA ALA A 27 16.29 4.65 13.21
C ALA A 27 14.77 4.48 13.02
N SER A 28 14.06 5.61 12.92
CA SER A 28 12.62 5.61 12.68
C SER A 28 12.34 4.97 11.31
N LEU A 29 11.41 4.02 11.25
CA LEU A 29 11.00 3.33 10.01
C LEU A 29 10.25 4.32 9.11
N LYS A 30 10.77 4.62 7.93
CA LYS A 30 10.14 5.51 6.96
C LYS A 30 9.20 4.72 6.05
N ILE A 31 7.91 4.97 6.16
CA ILE A 31 6.86 4.23 5.45
C ILE A 31 6.09 5.18 4.55
N GLY A 32 6.16 4.96 3.23
CA GLY A 32 5.37 5.74 2.27
C GLY A 32 3.96 5.18 2.12
N TYR A 33 2.95 6.06 2.08
CA TYR A 33 1.57 5.69 1.83
C TYR A 33 0.80 6.82 1.13
N SER A 34 -0.37 6.51 0.57
CA SER A 34 -1.22 7.46 -0.14
C SER A 34 -2.68 7.36 0.31
N ASP A 35 -3.60 7.85 -0.51
CA ASP A 35 -5.01 8.07 -0.20
C ASP A 35 -5.90 6.80 -0.24
N TRP A 36 -5.36 5.62 -0.59
CA TRP A 36 -6.13 4.39 -0.58
C TRP A 36 -6.76 4.10 0.78
N PRO A 37 -8.06 3.79 0.86
CA PRO A 37 -8.76 3.66 2.12
C PRO A 37 -8.17 2.63 3.08
N GLY A 38 -7.64 1.51 2.58
CA GLY A 38 -6.99 0.48 3.39
C GLY A 38 -5.67 0.93 4.00
N TRP A 39 -4.89 1.75 3.28
CA TRP A 39 -3.64 2.30 3.81
C TRP A 39 -3.88 3.43 4.80
N VAL A 40 -4.89 4.27 4.54
CA VAL A 40 -5.29 5.35 5.49
C VAL A 40 -5.82 4.78 6.81
N ALA A 41 -6.20 3.51 6.88
CA ALA A 41 -6.56 2.83 8.12
C ALA A 41 -5.45 2.92 9.19
N TRP A 42 -4.17 2.97 8.79
CA TRP A 42 -3.04 3.18 9.69
C TRP A 42 -3.06 4.51 10.43
N GLN A 43 -3.76 5.52 9.89
CA GLN A 43 -3.93 6.80 10.58
C GLN A 43 -4.60 6.63 11.94
N VAL A 44 -5.45 5.62 12.11
CA VAL A 44 -6.05 5.29 13.41
C VAL A 44 -4.97 4.93 14.43
N ALA A 45 -4.03 4.04 14.08
CA ALA A 45 -2.93 3.66 14.97
C ALA A 45 -1.99 4.85 15.27
N ILE A 46 -1.77 5.72 14.29
CA ILE A 46 -0.94 6.93 14.44
C ILE A 46 -1.60 7.89 15.42
N ASP A 47 -2.85 8.28 15.19
CA ASP A 47 -3.58 9.25 16.02
C ASP A 47 -3.84 8.75 17.44
N LYS A 48 -4.03 7.43 17.60
CA LYS A 48 -4.24 6.79 18.91
C LYS A 48 -2.92 6.55 19.67
N GLY A 49 -1.77 6.68 19.01
CA GLY A 49 -0.46 6.43 19.63
C GLY A 49 -0.09 4.96 19.79
N TRP A 50 -0.82 4.04 19.16
CA TRP A 50 -0.61 2.59 19.32
C TRP A 50 0.75 2.10 18.81
N LEU A 51 1.32 2.77 17.82
CA LEU A 51 2.69 2.47 17.37
C LEU A 51 3.69 2.71 18.49
N LYS A 52 3.58 3.84 19.20
CA LYS A 52 4.43 4.15 20.35
C LYS A 52 4.22 3.18 21.51
N GLU A 53 2.97 2.79 21.79
CA GLU A 53 2.64 1.80 22.82
C GLU A 53 3.24 0.43 22.48
N ALA A 54 3.29 0.07 21.20
CA ALA A 54 3.94 -1.13 20.69
C ALA A 54 5.47 -1.00 20.56
N HIS A 55 6.07 0.11 21.00
CA HIS A 55 7.50 0.39 20.85
C HIS A 55 7.97 0.33 19.37
N VAL A 56 7.15 0.85 18.46
CA VAL A 56 7.47 1.03 17.06
C VAL A 56 7.73 2.53 16.83
N ASP A 57 8.94 2.85 16.39
CA ASP A 57 9.30 4.19 15.94
C ASP A 57 9.15 4.22 14.41
N ALA A 58 8.05 4.80 13.91
CA ALA A 58 7.73 4.85 12.50
C ALA A 58 7.24 6.23 12.06
N ASP A 59 7.75 6.68 10.93
CA ASP A 59 7.39 7.91 10.24
C ASP A 59 6.59 7.57 8.97
N PHE A 60 5.26 7.73 9.04
CA PHE A 60 4.35 7.50 7.92
C PHE A 60 4.28 8.75 7.05
N GLN A 61 4.90 8.70 5.89
CA GLN A 61 5.02 9.80 4.94
C GLN A 61 3.96 9.73 3.85
N TRP A 62 3.23 10.83 3.66
CA TRP A 62 2.18 10.94 2.65
C TRP A 62 2.75 11.32 1.29
N PHE A 63 2.30 10.60 0.26
CA PHE A 63 2.68 10.82 -1.14
C PHE A 63 1.47 10.71 -2.07
N ASP A 64 1.59 11.26 -3.28
CA ASP A 64 0.87 10.70 -4.42
C ASP A 64 1.40 9.29 -4.71
N TYR A 65 0.54 8.37 -5.13
CA TYR A 65 0.87 6.94 -5.14
C TYR A 65 2.14 6.62 -5.92
N SER A 66 2.21 6.99 -7.21
CA SER A 66 3.40 6.72 -8.03
C SER A 66 4.67 7.36 -7.46
N ALA A 67 4.55 8.53 -6.82
CA ALA A 67 5.69 9.17 -6.17
C ALA A 67 6.20 8.39 -4.94
N SER A 68 5.31 7.67 -4.23
CA SER A 68 5.74 6.78 -3.13
C SER A 68 6.55 5.58 -3.64
N LEU A 69 6.12 4.98 -4.77
CA LEU A 69 6.86 3.91 -5.43
C LEU A 69 8.24 4.37 -5.90
N ASP A 70 8.31 5.56 -6.50
CA ASP A 70 9.58 6.18 -6.94
C ASP A 70 10.51 6.46 -5.74
N ALA A 71 9.97 6.96 -4.63
CA ALA A 71 10.73 7.23 -3.42
C ALA A 71 11.28 5.94 -2.81
N PHE A 72 10.49 4.86 -2.81
CA PHE A 72 10.94 3.54 -2.37
C PHE A 72 12.00 2.99 -3.32
N ALA A 73 11.78 3.01 -4.63
CA ALA A 73 12.76 2.58 -5.63
C ALA A 73 14.10 3.35 -5.53
N ALA A 74 14.05 4.60 -5.08
CA ALA A 74 15.23 5.44 -4.84
C ALA A 74 15.88 5.24 -3.45
N HIS A 75 15.51 4.21 -2.67
CA HIS A 75 16.01 3.90 -1.31
C HIS A 75 15.83 5.05 -0.29
N LYS A 76 14.75 5.83 -0.43
CA LYS A 76 14.42 6.92 0.50
C LYS A 76 13.45 6.50 1.60
N LEU A 77 12.81 5.36 1.43
CA LEU A 77 11.85 4.76 2.33
C LEU A 77 12.31 3.35 2.73
N ASP A 78 12.00 2.94 3.95
CA ASP A 78 12.20 1.57 4.44
C ASP A 78 11.07 0.64 3.98
N ALA A 79 9.90 1.21 3.76
CA ALA A 79 8.73 0.48 3.23
C ALA A 79 7.83 1.39 2.42
N VAL A 80 7.03 0.77 1.57
CA VAL A 80 5.93 1.43 0.85
C VAL A 80 4.66 0.61 0.97
N MET A 81 3.53 1.27 1.15
CA MET A 81 2.22 0.66 0.96
C MET A 81 1.90 0.65 -0.52
N ALA A 82 1.76 -0.55 -1.07
CA ALA A 82 1.59 -0.77 -2.50
C ALA A 82 0.71 -1.97 -2.76
N THR A 83 0.14 -2.02 -3.96
CA THR A 83 -0.53 -3.24 -4.42
C THR A 83 0.50 -4.35 -4.66
N ASN A 84 0.03 -5.58 -4.63
CA ASN A 84 0.88 -6.74 -4.90
C ASN A 84 1.55 -6.68 -6.29
N GLY A 85 0.84 -6.17 -7.30
CA GLY A 85 1.37 -6.01 -8.66
C GLY A 85 2.41 -4.90 -8.77
N ASP A 86 2.14 -3.75 -8.16
CA ASP A 86 3.03 -2.59 -8.24
C ASP A 86 4.31 -2.76 -7.40
N THR A 87 4.26 -3.63 -6.37
CA THR A 87 5.47 -4.06 -5.65
C THR A 87 6.47 -4.77 -6.58
N LEU A 88 6.00 -5.51 -7.58
CA LEU A 88 6.89 -6.11 -8.59
C LEU A 88 7.55 -5.04 -9.47
N VAL A 89 6.83 -3.95 -9.77
CA VAL A 89 7.34 -2.85 -10.58
C VAL A 89 8.51 -2.16 -9.87
N THR A 90 8.42 -1.94 -8.56
CA THR A 90 9.55 -1.36 -7.80
C THR A 90 10.77 -2.25 -7.87
N GLY A 91 10.60 -3.58 -7.77
CA GLY A 91 11.69 -4.54 -7.87
C GLY A 91 12.34 -4.57 -9.26
N ALA A 92 11.54 -4.51 -10.31
CA ALA A 92 12.04 -4.42 -11.68
C ALA A 92 12.81 -3.11 -11.93
N ASN A 93 12.46 -2.03 -11.22
CA ASN A 93 13.15 -0.74 -11.25
C ASN A 93 14.38 -0.67 -10.34
N GLY A 94 14.77 -1.78 -9.70
CA GLY A 94 16.03 -1.93 -8.98
C GLY A 94 15.94 -1.97 -7.46
N HIS A 95 14.75 -1.84 -6.87
CA HIS A 95 14.57 -1.92 -5.42
C HIS A 95 13.41 -2.85 -5.06
N LYS A 96 13.74 -4.09 -4.75
CA LYS A 96 12.78 -5.12 -4.36
C LYS A 96 12.27 -4.87 -2.95
N GLY A 97 10.94 -4.84 -2.78
CA GLY A 97 10.29 -4.92 -1.48
C GLY A 97 9.80 -6.35 -1.18
N GLU A 98 9.71 -6.72 0.09
CA GLU A 98 9.11 -7.97 0.54
C GLU A 98 7.77 -7.67 1.24
N MET A 99 6.69 -8.24 0.73
CA MET A 99 5.33 -8.08 1.26
C MET A 99 5.18 -8.91 2.54
N ILE A 100 5.13 -8.25 3.70
CA ILE A 100 5.08 -8.87 5.03
C ILE A 100 3.70 -8.88 5.65
N LEU A 101 2.81 -8.03 5.15
CA LEU A 101 1.43 -7.87 5.60
C LEU A 101 0.53 -7.60 4.40
N VAL A 102 -0.61 -8.27 4.33
CA VAL A 102 -1.72 -7.91 3.45
C VAL A 102 -2.75 -7.19 4.31
N THR A 103 -3.02 -5.92 4.00
CA THR A 103 -3.94 -5.08 4.76
C THR A 103 -5.39 -5.28 4.33
N ASP A 104 -5.60 -5.45 3.05
CA ASP A 104 -6.94 -5.55 2.45
C ASP A 104 -6.88 -6.03 1.00
N TYR A 105 -8.03 -6.19 0.41
CA TYR A 105 -8.19 -6.24 -1.04
C TYR A 105 -9.32 -5.32 -1.50
N SER A 106 -9.21 -4.83 -2.72
CA SER A 106 -10.23 -4.01 -3.33
C SER A 106 -11.45 -4.84 -3.73
N ASP A 107 -12.63 -4.39 -3.30
CA ASP A 107 -13.94 -5.02 -3.56
C ASP A 107 -14.97 -3.98 -4.01
N GLY A 108 -14.63 -3.24 -5.06
CA GLY A 108 -15.50 -2.26 -5.69
C GLY A 108 -14.99 -0.81 -5.65
N ASN A 109 -13.87 -0.52 -5.01
CA ASN A 109 -13.33 0.86 -4.91
C ASN A 109 -12.43 1.24 -6.10
N ASP A 110 -11.75 0.28 -6.71
CA ASP A 110 -11.13 0.48 -8.01
C ASP A 110 -12.19 0.32 -9.09
N MET A 111 -12.31 1.32 -9.96
CA MET A 111 -13.44 1.42 -10.89
C MET A 111 -13.01 1.94 -12.26
N VAL A 112 -13.67 1.44 -13.29
CA VAL A 112 -13.77 2.12 -14.58
C VAL A 112 -15.04 2.96 -14.56
N VAL A 113 -14.89 4.29 -14.47
CA VAL A 113 -15.99 5.26 -14.42
C VAL A 113 -16.17 5.89 -15.79
N ALA A 114 -17.36 5.76 -16.37
CA ALA A 114 -17.67 6.24 -17.71
C ALA A 114 -18.57 7.48 -17.72
N GLN A 115 -18.44 8.28 -18.78
CA GLN A 115 -19.30 9.43 -19.07
C GLN A 115 -20.79 9.04 -19.13
N PRO A 116 -21.71 9.99 -18.88
CA PRO A 116 -23.14 9.77 -19.06
C PRO A 116 -23.48 9.20 -20.45
N GLY A 117 -24.36 8.22 -20.46
CA GLY A 117 -24.79 7.52 -21.70
C GLY A 117 -23.96 6.28 -22.03
N ILE A 118 -22.82 6.05 -21.39
CA ILE A 118 -22.04 4.80 -21.51
C ILE A 118 -22.42 3.91 -20.32
N THR A 119 -22.87 2.69 -20.62
CA THR A 119 -23.44 1.77 -19.61
C THR A 119 -22.70 0.46 -19.48
N SER A 120 -21.73 0.21 -20.34
CA SER A 120 -20.94 -1.02 -20.34
C SER A 120 -19.52 -0.82 -20.88
N MET A 121 -18.61 -1.71 -20.52
CA MET A 121 -17.25 -1.76 -21.06
C MET A 121 -17.22 -1.91 -22.59
N LYS A 122 -18.20 -2.61 -23.18
CA LYS A 122 -18.28 -2.80 -24.66
C LYS A 122 -18.42 -1.48 -25.41
N GLU A 123 -19.07 -0.50 -24.81
CA GLU A 123 -19.29 0.81 -25.41
C GLU A 123 -18.04 1.70 -25.40
N LEU A 124 -16.96 1.27 -24.73
CA LEU A 124 -15.66 1.95 -24.76
C LEU A 124 -14.88 1.69 -26.04
N LYS A 125 -15.33 0.76 -26.90
CA LYS A 125 -14.64 0.47 -28.17
C LYS A 125 -14.45 1.73 -29.01
N GLY A 126 -13.19 2.00 -29.39
CA GLY A 126 -12.77 3.16 -30.17
C GLY A 126 -12.69 4.47 -29.38
N LYS A 127 -12.99 4.47 -28.09
CA LYS A 127 -13.01 5.65 -27.24
C LYS A 127 -11.70 5.85 -26.45
N SER A 128 -11.48 7.08 -25.98
CA SER A 128 -10.35 7.40 -25.11
C SER A 128 -10.70 7.06 -23.66
N VAL A 129 -9.76 6.43 -22.95
CA VAL A 129 -9.86 6.09 -21.52
C VAL A 129 -8.60 6.58 -20.83
N ALA A 130 -8.76 7.40 -19.78
CA ALA A 130 -7.64 7.88 -18.98
C ALA A 130 -7.34 6.90 -17.85
N VAL A 131 -6.07 6.58 -17.66
CA VAL A 131 -5.57 5.67 -16.63
C VAL A 131 -4.08 5.91 -16.41
N GLU A 132 -3.58 5.65 -15.22
CA GLU A 132 -2.15 5.64 -14.95
C GLU A 132 -1.55 4.33 -15.50
N GLU A 133 -0.89 4.44 -16.67
CA GLU A 133 -0.42 3.28 -17.42
C GLU A 133 0.67 2.51 -16.64
N GLY A 134 0.59 1.19 -16.69
CA GLY A 134 1.58 0.29 -16.05
C GLY A 134 1.33 0.02 -14.56
N LEU A 135 0.30 0.62 -13.95
CA LEU A 135 -0.06 0.41 -12.55
C LEU A 135 -1.42 -0.31 -12.41
N VAL A 136 -1.85 -0.47 -11.17
CA VAL A 136 -2.99 -1.32 -10.75
C VAL A 136 -4.28 -1.08 -11.53
N ASP A 137 -4.70 0.19 -11.75
CA ASP A 137 -5.95 0.49 -12.48
C ASP A 137 -5.84 0.22 -13.98
N HIS A 138 -4.63 0.20 -14.55
CA HIS A 138 -4.43 -0.27 -15.92
C HIS A 138 -4.72 -1.78 -15.99
N LEU A 139 -4.25 -2.57 -15.03
CA LEU A 139 -4.60 -3.99 -14.93
C LEU A 139 -6.13 -4.18 -14.79
N LEU A 140 -6.78 -3.40 -13.91
CA LEU A 140 -8.24 -3.47 -13.73
C LEU A 140 -8.98 -3.15 -15.04
N LEU A 141 -8.59 -2.08 -15.74
CA LEU A 141 -9.17 -1.70 -17.02
C LEU A 141 -9.06 -2.83 -18.04
N LEU A 142 -7.88 -3.46 -18.17
CA LEU A 142 -7.68 -4.54 -19.12
C LEU A 142 -8.49 -5.78 -18.77
N LYS A 143 -8.65 -6.08 -17.47
CA LYS A 143 -9.54 -7.18 -17.03
C LYS A 143 -11.00 -6.90 -17.36
N GLY A 144 -11.46 -5.67 -17.25
CA GLY A 144 -12.79 -5.25 -17.65
C GLY A 144 -13.00 -5.35 -19.18
N LEU A 145 -12.03 -4.95 -19.98
CA LEU A 145 -12.03 -5.10 -21.43
C LEU A 145 -12.07 -6.58 -21.83
N GLU A 146 -11.19 -7.41 -21.28
CA GLU A 146 -11.11 -8.86 -21.51
C GLU A 146 -12.45 -9.54 -21.27
N LYS A 147 -13.05 -9.33 -20.09
CA LYS A 147 -14.37 -9.87 -19.73
C LYS A 147 -15.48 -9.41 -20.66
N SER A 148 -15.28 -8.31 -21.37
CA SER A 148 -16.24 -7.75 -22.33
C SER A 148 -15.95 -8.15 -23.78
N GLY A 149 -14.93 -8.98 -24.01
CA GLY A 149 -14.51 -9.43 -25.34
C GLY A 149 -13.74 -8.36 -26.13
N LEU A 150 -13.17 -7.38 -25.41
CA LEU A 150 -12.31 -6.34 -25.96
C LEU A 150 -10.87 -6.56 -25.54
N THR A 151 -9.97 -5.86 -26.21
CA THR A 151 -8.54 -5.77 -25.87
C THR A 151 -8.13 -4.32 -25.67
N GLU A 152 -6.95 -4.08 -25.17
CA GLU A 152 -6.38 -2.74 -25.07
C GLU A 152 -6.39 -1.99 -26.41
N LYS A 153 -6.15 -2.69 -27.54
CA LYS A 153 -6.15 -2.12 -28.89
C LYS A 153 -7.52 -1.57 -29.33
N ASP A 154 -8.58 -1.97 -28.65
CA ASP A 154 -9.93 -1.50 -28.90
C ASP A 154 -10.26 -0.17 -28.25
N VAL A 155 -9.37 0.38 -27.41
CA VAL A 155 -9.49 1.70 -26.77
C VAL A 155 -8.26 2.55 -27.03
N LYS A 156 -8.35 3.86 -26.72
CA LYS A 156 -7.21 4.80 -26.79
C LYS A 156 -6.84 5.17 -25.36
N LEU A 157 -5.72 4.67 -24.87
CA LEU A 157 -5.24 5.04 -23.55
C LEU A 157 -4.74 6.49 -23.55
N VAL A 158 -5.00 7.16 -22.45
CA VAL A 158 -4.49 8.51 -22.13
C VAL A 158 -3.81 8.39 -20.78
N ASN A 159 -2.48 8.32 -20.78
CA ASN A 159 -1.72 8.21 -19.54
C ASN A 159 -1.98 9.42 -18.64
N THR A 160 -2.54 9.19 -17.47
CA THR A 160 -3.03 10.21 -16.55
C THR A 160 -2.81 9.72 -15.13
N LYS A 161 -2.16 10.53 -14.30
CA LYS A 161 -2.03 10.19 -12.87
C LYS A 161 -3.39 10.02 -12.22
N THR A 162 -3.52 9.07 -11.33
CA THR A 162 -4.82 8.72 -10.73
C THR A 162 -5.49 9.91 -10.06
N ASN A 163 -4.75 10.76 -9.34
CA ASN A 163 -5.28 11.97 -8.70
C ASN A 163 -5.75 13.07 -9.70
N GLU A 164 -5.35 12.99 -10.97
CA GLU A 164 -5.77 13.92 -12.03
C GLU A 164 -7.01 13.41 -12.79
N THR A 165 -7.33 12.11 -12.71
CA THR A 165 -8.40 11.47 -13.49
C THR A 165 -9.79 12.10 -13.28
N PRO A 166 -10.20 12.59 -12.08
CA PRO A 166 -11.49 13.22 -11.88
C PRO A 166 -11.67 14.48 -12.78
N GLN A 167 -10.63 15.30 -12.87
CA GLN A 167 -10.65 16.51 -13.69
C GLN A 167 -10.64 16.18 -15.18
N VAL A 168 -9.90 15.13 -15.56
CA VAL A 168 -9.83 14.66 -16.96
C VAL A 168 -11.20 14.14 -17.41
N LEU A 169 -11.92 13.37 -16.56
CA LEU A 169 -13.28 12.94 -16.87
C LEU A 169 -14.23 14.16 -16.97
N ALA A 170 -14.14 15.10 -16.02
CA ALA A 170 -14.98 16.29 -15.99
C ALA A 170 -14.77 17.23 -17.19
N SER A 171 -13.57 17.22 -17.79
CA SER A 171 -13.29 18.00 -19.00
C SER A 171 -14.02 17.49 -20.25
N GLY A 172 -14.55 16.26 -20.22
CA GLY A 172 -15.18 15.60 -21.37
C GLY A 172 -14.20 15.12 -22.45
N GLN A 173 -12.89 15.21 -22.23
CA GLN A 173 -11.87 14.79 -23.22
C GLN A 173 -11.75 13.27 -23.34
N VAL A 174 -12.17 12.53 -22.33
CA VAL A 174 -12.16 11.07 -22.32
C VAL A 174 -13.56 10.51 -22.08
N ALA A 175 -13.81 9.30 -22.57
CA ALA A 175 -15.08 8.60 -22.41
C ALA A 175 -15.17 7.90 -21.04
N ALA A 176 -14.05 7.52 -20.45
CA ALA A 176 -13.96 6.88 -19.15
C ALA A 176 -12.60 7.15 -18.51
N ILE A 177 -12.53 6.87 -17.22
CA ILE A 177 -11.29 6.80 -16.43
C ILE A 177 -11.23 5.46 -15.73
N ALA A 178 -10.03 5.00 -15.36
CA ALA A 178 -9.85 3.99 -14.33
C ALA A 178 -9.13 4.63 -13.13
N ALA A 179 -9.71 4.45 -11.93
CA ALA A 179 -9.24 5.09 -10.72
C ALA A 179 -9.83 4.43 -9.47
N TRP A 180 -9.12 4.53 -8.35
CA TRP A 180 -9.60 4.10 -7.03
C TRP A 180 -10.20 5.24 -6.19
N GLN A 181 -10.84 4.89 -5.05
CA GLN A 181 -11.30 5.86 -4.06
C GLN A 181 -10.12 6.52 -3.32
N PRO A 182 -10.18 7.86 -3.09
CA PRO A 182 -11.34 8.76 -3.28
C PRO A 182 -11.53 9.31 -4.70
N ASN A 183 -10.57 9.10 -5.62
CA ASN A 183 -10.56 9.72 -6.96
C ASN A 183 -11.75 9.27 -7.82
N SER A 184 -12.06 7.97 -7.83
CA SER A 184 -13.25 7.48 -8.56
C SER A 184 -14.55 8.10 -8.04
N GLY A 185 -14.67 8.30 -6.72
CA GLY A 185 -15.80 8.98 -6.10
C GLY A 185 -15.87 10.47 -6.44
N GLN A 186 -14.73 11.15 -6.50
CA GLN A 186 -14.66 12.55 -6.93
C GLN A 186 -15.10 12.69 -8.39
N ALA A 187 -14.69 11.77 -9.27
CA ALA A 187 -15.12 11.75 -10.66
C ALA A 187 -16.63 11.57 -10.81
N LEU A 188 -17.22 10.61 -10.05
CA LEU A 188 -18.67 10.39 -10.02
C LEU A 188 -19.44 11.62 -9.53
N HIS A 189 -18.87 12.37 -8.59
CA HIS A 189 -19.48 13.61 -8.10
C HIS A 189 -19.32 14.76 -9.10
N ALA A 190 -18.15 14.89 -9.72
CA ALA A 190 -17.87 15.98 -10.66
C ALA A 190 -18.62 15.86 -11.98
N VAL A 191 -19.02 14.64 -12.39
CA VAL A 191 -19.74 14.38 -13.63
C VAL A 191 -21.09 13.71 -13.33
N PRO A 192 -22.16 14.49 -13.09
CA PRO A 192 -23.49 13.94 -12.82
C PRO A 192 -23.98 13.03 -13.96
N GLY A 193 -24.44 11.83 -13.61
CA GLY A 193 -24.87 10.81 -14.58
C GLY A 193 -23.76 9.87 -15.07
N SER A 194 -22.48 10.15 -14.75
CA SER A 194 -21.41 9.14 -14.89
C SER A 194 -21.66 7.94 -13.96
N ARG A 195 -21.09 6.81 -14.31
CA ARG A 195 -21.29 5.57 -13.54
C ARG A 195 -20.10 4.64 -13.65
N PRO A 196 -19.88 3.74 -12.67
CA PRO A 196 -18.99 2.60 -12.85
C PRO A 196 -19.55 1.68 -13.94
N VAL A 197 -18.70 1.21 -14.83
CA VAL A 197 -19.01 0.21 -15.87
C VAL A 197 -18.24 -1.10 -15.66
N PHE A 198 -17.26 -1.07 -14.76
CA PHE A 198 -16.53 -2.22 -14.23
C PHE A 198 -15.88 -1.83 -12.92
N THR A 199 -15.77 -2.76 -11.96
CA THR A 199 -15.14 -2.54 -10.67
C THR A 199 -14.34 -3.75 -10.22
N SER A 200 -13.50 -3.59 -9.20
CA SER A 200 -12.77 -4.69 -8.57
C SER A 200 -13.67 -5.76 -7.95
N HIS A 201 -14.95 -5.44 -7.67
CA HIS A 201 -15.93 -6.41 -7.19
C HIS A 201 -16.14 -7.60 -8.15
N GLU A 202 -16.00 -7.38 -9.46
CA GLU A 202 -16.11 -8.44 -10.47
C GLU A 202 -14.88 -9.34 -10.57
N VAL A 203 -13.80 -8.98 -9.83
CA VAL A 203 -12.51 -9.70 -9.82
C VAL A 203 -11.89 -9.68 -8.41
N PRO A 204 -12.62 -10.15 -7.36
CA PRO A 204 -12.14 -10.05 -6.00
C PRO A 204 -10.81 -10.79 -5.81
N GLY A 205 -9.85 -10.14 -5.14
CA GLY A 205 -8.50 -10.65 -4.95
C GLY A 205 -7.55 -10.44 -6.14
N LEU A 206 -7.98 -9.69 -7.18
CA LEU A 206 -7.05 -9.23 -8.22
C LEU A 206 -6.07 -8.19 -7.65
N ILE A 207 -6.54 -7.35 -6.74
CA ILE A 207 -5.80 -6.24 -6.15
C ILE A 207 -5.75 -6.47 -4.64
N TYR A 208 -4.61 -6.93 -4.15
CA TYR A 208 -4.27 -6.98 -2.74
C TYR A 208 -3.39 -5.79 -2.37
N ASP A 209 -3.66 -5.20 -1.23
CA ASP A 209 -2.90 -4.10 -0.67
C ASP A 209 -1.96 -4.60 0.42
N THR A 210 -0.71 -4.16 0.36
CA THR A 210 0.37 -4.74 1.17
C THR A 210 1.26 -3.66 1.78
N ILE A 211 2.04 -4.06 2.78
CA ILE A 211 3.25 -3.34 3.17
C ILE A 211 4.44 -4.11 2.59
N ALA A 212 5.11 -3.48 1.63
CA ALA A 212 6.34 -3.97 1.01
C ALA A 212 7.54 -3.28 1.66
N VAL A 213 8.45 -4.06 2.24
CA VAL A 213 9.57 -3.57 3.05
C VAL A 213 10.89 -3.90 2.37
N ASP A 214 11.85 -2.98 2.47
CA ASP A 214 13.23 -3.18 2.07
C ASP A 214 13.84 -4.37 2.82
N PRO A 215 14.47 -5.35 2.14
CA PRO A 215 15.05 -6.52 2.80
C PRO A 215 16.15 -6.19 3.83
N GLN A 216 16.91 -5.12 3.62
CA GLN A 216 17.92 -4.71 4.59
C GLN A 216 17.24 -4.12 5.84
N SER A 217 16.17 -3.33 5.66
CA SER A 217 15.38 -2.82 6.79
C SER A 217 14.69 -3.95 7.56
N LEU A 218 14.21 -5.01 6.88
CA LEU A 218 13.68 -6.21 7.53
C LEU A 218 14.73 -6.89 8.40
N HIS A 219 15.95 -7.02 7.91
CA HIS A 219 17.05 -7.61 8.65
C HIS A 219 17.43 -6.75 9.87
N ASP A 220 17.62 -5.44 9.68
CA ASP A 220 18.17 -4.55 10.70
C ASP A 220 17.14 -4.16 11.77
N ASN A 221 15.84 -4.15 11.42
CA ASN A 221 14.75 -3.70 12.27
C ASN A 221 13.66 -4.77 12.47
N HIS A 222 14.03 -6.07 12.36
CA HIS A 222 13.11 -7.20 12.39
C HIS A 222 12.04 -7.09 13.50
N ASP A 223 12.46 -6.81 14.73
CA ASP A 223 11.55 -6.74 15.87
C ASP A 223 10.58 -5.56 15.81
N GLN A 224 10.97 -4.43 15.19
CA GLN A 224 10.05 -3.31 14.98
C GLN A 224 9.00 -3.66 13.92
N TRP A 225 9.40 -4.27 12.80
CA TRP A 225 8.47 -4.75 11.77
C TRP A 225 7.50 -5.79 12.33
N GLN A 226 7.98 -6.71 13.14
CA GLN A 226 7.13 -7.71 13.80
C GLN A 226 6.08 -7.06 14.71
N ARG A 227 6.47 -6.07 15.51
CA ARG A 227 5.54 -5.31 16.36
C ARG A 227 4.57 -4.47 15.54
N LEU A 228 5.03 -3.83 14.45
CA LEU A 228 4.17 -3.06 13.56
C LEU A 228 3.07 -3.96 12.97
N VAL A 229 3.42 -5.13 12.44
CA VAL A 229 2.43 -6.10 11.93
C VAL A 229 1.43 -6.47 13.03
N GLY A 230 1.87 -6.66 14.27
CA GLY A 230 0.99 -6.96 15.41
C GLY A 230 -0.02 -5.86 15.74
N VAL A 231 0.24 -4.59 15.41
CA VAL A 231 -0.71 -3.48 15.64
C VAL A 231 -1.92 -3.57 14.70
N TRP A 232 -1.78 -4.23 13.55
CA TRP A 232 -2.81 -4.22 12.49
C TRP A 232 -4.16 -4.79 12.94
N ASP A 233 -4.18 -5.89 13.69
CA ASP A 233 -5.45 -6.46 14.20
C ASP A 233 -6.22 -5.47 15.10
N HIS A 234 -5.49 -4.66 15.87
CA HIS A 234 -6.14 -3.63 16.69
C HIS A 234 -6.78 -2.56 15.79
N VAL A 235 -6.10 -2.15 14.70
CA VAL A 235 -6.65 -1.21 13.72
C VAL A 235 -7.92 -1.77 13.09
N VAL A 236 -7.88 -3.00 12.57
CA VAL A 236 -9.03 -3.65 11.91
C VAL A 236 -10.21 -3.81 12.90
N THR A 237 -9.92 -4.27 14.11
CA THR A 237 -10.94 -4.41 15.16
C THR A 237 -11.61 -3.08 15.49
N TYR A 238 -10.81 -2.01 15.64
CA TYR A 238 -11.32 -0.68 15.97
C TYR A 238 -12.20 -0.07 14.87
N ILE A 239 -11.84 -0.31 13.61
CA ILE A 239 -12.62 0.16 12.45
C ILE A 239 -13.92 -0.62 12.32
N ASN A 240 -13.94 -1.91 12.66
CA ASN A 240 -15.10 -2.77 12.48
C ASN A 240 -16.04 -2.81 13.69
N ASP A 241 -15.61 -2.40 14.90
CA ASP A 241 -16.50 -2.32 16.06
C ASP A 241 -17.44 -1.12 15.91
N PRO A 242 -18.77 -1.34 15.93
CA PRO A 242 -19.76 -0.25 15.83
C PRO A 242 -19.61 0.87 16.87
N LYS A 243 -18.98 0.59 18.03
CA LYS A 243 -18.77 1.58 19.09
C LYS A 243 -17.61 2.54 18.77
N THR A 244 -16.57 2.06 18.10
CA THR A 244 -15.36 2.82 17.79
C THR A 244 -15.30 3.27 16.32
N GLN A 245 -16.07 2.64 15.44
CA GLN A 245 -16.14 3.00 14.01
C GLN A 245 -16.38 4.50 13.75
N PRO A 246 -17.30 5.21 14.47
CA PRO A 246 -17.50 6.64 14.22
C PRO A 246 -16.23 7.47 14.43
N ASP A 247 -15.40 7.13 15.42
CA ASP A 247 -14.14 7.82 15.66
C ASP A 247 -13.09 7.44 14.61
N ALA A 248 -12.99 6.16 14.25
CA ALA A 248 -12.13 5.69 13.15
C ALA A 248 -12.45 6.42 11.83
N LEU A 249 -13.72 6.51 11.47
CA LEU A 249 -14.19 7.22 10.28
C LEU A 249 -13.83 8.71 10.33
N ARG A 250 -13.95 9.36 11.49
CA ARG A 250 -13.55 10.76 11.66
C ARG A 250 -12.05 10.96 11.41
N ILE A 251 -11.21 10.07 11.94
CA ILE A 251 -9.75 10.12 11.78
C ILE A 251 -9.38 9.94 10.30
N MET A 252 -9.84 8.86 9.67
CA MET A 252 -9.52 8.52 8.29
C MET A 252 -10.05 9.55 7.29
N ALA A 253 -11.27 10.03 7.49
CA ALA A 253 -11.89 11.07 6.68
C ALA A 253 -11.13 12.40 6.75
N ALA A 254 -10.69 12.80 7.95
CA ALA A 254 -9.87 14.00 8.15
C ALA A 254 -8.54 13.92 7.38
N ARG A 255 -7.91 12.74 7.33
CA ARG A 255 -6.65 12.54 6.62
C ARG A 255 -6.79 12.71 5.12
N THR A 256 -7.91 12.28 4.53
CA THR A 256 -8.18 12.34 3.09
C THR A 256 -8.99 13.58 2.66
N GLY A 257 -9.40 14.43 3.61
CA GLY A 257 -10.17 15.65 3.30
C GLY A 257 -11.60 15.39 2.83
N VAL A 258 -12.19 14.23 3.19
CA VAL A 258 -13.58 13.88 2.87
C VAL A 258 -14.46 13.87 4.14
N THR A 259 -15.79 13.69 3.98
CA THR A 259 -16.66 13.53 5.13
C THR A 259 -16.61 12.09 5.68
N PRO A 260 -16.90 11.87 6.99
CA PRO A 260 -16.99 10.52 7.55
C PRO A 260 -18.02 9.63 6.82
N GLU A 261 -19.11 10.19 6.32
CA GLU A 261 -20.12 9.49 5.54
C GLU A 261 -19.60 9.04 4.17
N ALA A 262 -18.77 9.86 3.53
CA ALA A 262 -18.08 9.48 2.30
C ALA A 262 -17.09 8.34 2.58
N TYR A 263 -16.29 8.48 3.64
CA TYR A 263 -15.31 7.45 4.01
C TYR A 263 -15.97 6.10 4.38
N LYS A 264 -17.13 6.15 5.06
CA LYS A 264 -17.93 4.95 5.33
C LYS A 264 -18.33 4.20 4.07
N ARG A 265 -18.57 4.92 2.96
CA ARG A 265 -18.84 4.28 1.65
C ARG A 265 -17.58 3.62 1.10
N PHE A 266 -16.40 4.23 1.27
CA PHE A 266 -15.12 3.64 0.84
C PHE A 266 -14.84 2.32 1.57
N LEU A 267 -15.08 2.26 2.89
CA LEU A 267 -14.92 1.01 3.65
C LEU A 267 -15.81 -0.14 3.18
N LYS A 268 -16.91 0.13 2.44
CA LYS A 268 -17.73 -0.94 1.86
C LYS A 268 -17.06 -1.62 0.65
N GLY A 269 -16.19 -0.91 -0.03
CA GLY A 269 -15.46 -1.42 -1.19
C GLY A 269 -13.98 -1.71 -0.88
N THR A 270 -13.60 -1.68 0.41
CA THR A 270 -12.27 -2.05 0.91
C THR A 270 -12.45 -3.20 1.90
N HIS A 271 -12.07 -4.41 1.52
CA HIS A 271 -12.19 -5.56 2.40
C HIS A 271 -10.96 -5.68 3.31
N LEU A 272 -11.00 -5.00 4.47
CA LEU A 272 -9.92 -5.08 5.46
C LEU A 272 -9.75 -6.52 5.95
N LEU A 273 -8.51 -7.00 5.94
CA LEU A 273 -8.14 -8.34 6.38
C LEU A 273 -7.56 -8.27 7.79
N SER A 274 -8.12 -9.06 8.72
CA SER A 274 -7.43 -9.36 9.98
C SER A 274 -6.15 -10.16 9.71
N LEU A 275 -5.26 -10.25 10.69
CA LEU A 275 -4.08 -11.12 10.56
C LEU A 275 -4.47 -12.60 10.35
N ALA A 276 -5.60 -13.02 10.94
CA ALA A 276 -6.13 -14.37 10.72
C ALA A 276 -6.55 -14.60 9.27
N ASP A 277 -7.26 -13.64 8.66
CA ASP A 277 -7.65 -13.68 7.25
C ASP A 277 -6.41 -13.60 6.35
N GLY A 278 -5.47 -12.71 6.67
CA GLY A 278 -4.20 -12.54 5.97
C GLY A 278 -3.38 -13.84 5.91
N LYS A 279 -3.34 -14.64 7.01
CA LYS A 279 -2.69 -15.96 7.00
C LYS A 279 -3.26 -16.88 5.91
N GLY A 280 -4.57 -16.82 5.66
CA GLY A 280 -5.22 -17.57 4.60
C GLY A 280 -4.79 -17.12 3.20
N VAL A 281 -4.61 -15.82 3.00
CA VAL A 281 -4.19 -15.22 1.73
C VAL A 281 -2.71 -15.53 1.42
N PHE A 282 -1.87 -15.65 2.44
CA PHE A 282 -0.46 -16.04 2.29
C PHE A 282 -0.26 -17.54 1.97
N VAL A 283 -1.30 -18.36 1.97
CA VAL A 283 -1.17 -19.75 1.53
C VAL A 283 -0.90 -19.79 0.02
N LYS A 284 0.24 -20.37 -0.36
CA LYS A 284 0.65 -20.45 -1.77
C LYS A 284 -0.28 -21.37 -2.57
N LYS A 285 -1.04 -20.80 -3.50
CA LYS A 285 -1.91 -21.50 -4.45
C LYS A 285 -2.17 -20.61 -5.66
N GLU A 286 -2.62 -21.21 -6.75
CA GLU A 286 -3.03 -20.49 -7.96
C GLU A 286 -4.32 -19.70 -7.75
N GLY A 287 -4.52 -18.67 -8.60
CA GLY A 287 -5.75 -17.87 -8.67
C GLY A 287 -5.84 -16.75 -7.64
N LEU A 288 -6.92 -16.01 -7.71
CA LEU A 288 -7.11 -14.75 -6.98
C LEU A 288 -7.29 -14.90 -5.47
N GLY A 289 -7.60 -16.09 -4.96
CA GLY A 289 -7.74 -16.35 -3.52
C GLY A 289 -6.40 -16.51 -2.78
N SER A 290 -5.27 -16.14 -3.39
CA SER A 290 -3.93 -16.19 -2.82
C SER A 290 -3.11 -15.01 -3.30
N LEU A 291 -2.33 -14.43 -2.40
CA LEU A 291 -1.38 -13.38 -2.76
C LEU A 291 -0.42 -13.85 -3.87
N TYR A 292 0.06 -15.10 -3.81
CA TYR A 292 0.95 -15.66 -4.83
C TYR A 292 0.28 -15.71 -6.21
N GLY A 293 -0.89 -16.33 -6.32
CA GLY A 293 -1.58 -16.47 -7.61
C GLY A 293 -2.05 -15.14 -8.18
N SER A 294 -2.53 -14.20 -7.32
CA SER A 294 -2.86 -12.85 -7.75
C SER A 294 -1.62 -12.10 -8.26
N THR A 295 -0.50 -12.21 -7.55
CA THR A 295 0.76 -11.53 -7.93
C THR A 295 1.34 -12.14 -9.22
N GLU A 296 1.21 -13.45 -9.44
CA GLU A 296 1.60 -14.09 -10.71
C GLU A 296 0.77 -13.57 -11.90
N ILE A 297 -0.52 -13.29 -11.69
CA ILE A 297 -1.38 -12.67 -12.72
C ILE A 297 -0.93 -11.25 -13.02
N SER A 298 -0.56 -10.47 -11.98
CA SER A 298 -0.01 -9.12 -12.15
C SER A 298 1.36 -9.14 -12.82
N ASP A 299 2.22 -10.12 -12.52
CA ASP A 299 3.51 -10.31 -13.17
C ASP A 299 3.35 -10.56 -14.67
N ALA A 300 2.44 -11.47 -15.03
CA ALA A 300 2.13 -11.76 -16.44
C ALA A 300 1.61 -10.52 -17.18
N PHE A 301 0.74 -9.71 -16.53
CA PHE A 301 0.28 -8.44 -17.06
C PHE A 301 1.44 -7.47 -17.29
N ASN A 302 2.31 -7.27 -16.31
CA ASN A 302 3.42 -6.33 -16.40
C ASN A 302 4.40 -6.69 -17.53
N VAL A 303 4.68 -7.99 -17.71
CA VAL A 303 5.49 -8.48 -18.84
C VAL A 303 4.79 -8.23 -20.18
N GLN A 304 3.49 -8.55 -20.26
CA GLN A 304 2.70 -8.37 -21.48
C GLN A 304 2.61 -6.89 -21.89
N GLN A 305 2.49 -5.98 -20.93
CA GLN A 305 2.44 -4.54 -21.17
C GLN A 305 3.83 -3.91 -21.34
N GLY A 306 4.91 -4.69 -21.20
CA GLY A 306 6.27 -4.20 -21.35
C GLY A 306 6.73 -3.27 -20.22
N VAL A 307 6.03 -3.30 -19.07
CA VAL A 307 6.46 -2.59 -17.84
C VAL A 307 7.86 -3.07 -17.46
N TYR A 308 8.12 -4.36 -17.59
CA TYR A 308 9.45 -4.96 -17.58
C TYR A 308 9.53 -6.17 -18.54
N LYS A 309 10.78 -6.60 -18.87
CA LYS A 309 11.02 -7.51 -20.00
C LYS A 309 10.84 -9.00 -19.68
N SER A 310 10.97 -9.39 -18.43
CA SER A 310 10.96 -10.81 -18.03
C SER A 310 10.25 -11.01 -16.70
N PRO A 311 9.58 -12.16 -16.52
CA PRO A 311 8.86 -12.46 -15.27
C PRO A 311 9.76 -12.35 -14.04
N GLN A 312 9.17 -11.87 -12.95
CA GLN A 312 9.81 -11.80 -11.65
C GLN A 312 9.65 -13.12 -10.88
N ASN A 313 10.55 -13.40 -9.96
CA ASN A 313 10.35 -14.50 -9.01
C ASN A 313 9.37 -14.06 -7.91
N VAL A 314 8.07 -14.16 -8.17
CA VAL A 314 7.00 -13.72 -7.25
C VAL A 314 7.22 -14.20 -5.82
N SER A 315 7.64 -15.46 -5.64
CA SER A 315 7.86 -16.02 -4.29
C SER A 315 8.96 -15.30 -3.49
N SER A 316 9.84 -14.57 -4.15
CA SER A 316 10.88 -13.79 -3.46
C SER A 316 10.41 -12.40 -2.99
N TYR A 317 9.19 -12.01 -3.36
CA TYR A 317 8.56 -10.76 -2.93
C TYR A 317 7.57 -10.95 -1.78
N ILE A 318 7.40 -12.18 -1.28
CA ILE A 318 6.36 -12.51 -0.30
C ILE A 318 7.00 -13.18 0.90
N ASP A 319 6.92 -12.54 2.07
CA ASP A 319 7.36 -13.11 3.35
C ASP A 319 6.17 -13.25 4.32
N PRO A 320 5.58 -14.44 4.45
CA PRO A 320 4.48 -14.68 5.37
C PRO A 320 4.91 -14.75 6.84
N SER A 321 6.19 -14.78 7.16
CA SER A 321 6.69 -15.10 8.51
C SER A 321 6.24 -14.07 9.57
N PHE A 322 6.21 -12.80 9.19
CA PHE A 322 5.79 -11.70 10.07
C PHE A 322 4.30 -11.82 10.46
N THR A 323 3.42 -12.07 9.48
CA THR A 323 1.99 -12.30 9.75
C THR A 323 1.75 -13.62 10.47
N ALA A 324 2.48 -14.68 10.14
CA ALA A 324 2.32 -16.01 10.74
C ALA A 324 2.70 -16.06 12.22
N SER A 325 3.70 -15.29 12.64
CA SER A 325 4.25 -15.31 14.00
C SER A 325 3.42 -14.54 15.03
N VAL A 326 2.50 -13.65 14.60
CA VAL A 326 1.57 -13.00 15.52
C VAL A 326 0.54 -14.04 16.02
N LYS A 327 0.44 -14.16 17.36
CA LYS A 327 -0.44 -15.15 18.03
C LYS A 327 -1.84 -14.61 18.21
#